data_a9da9b95b73e15a45556c4de13694eef
#
_entry.id   a9da9b95b73e15a45556c4de13694eef
#
_cell.length_a   1.000
_cell.length_b   1.000
_cell.length_c   1.000
_cell.angle_alpha   90.00
_cell.angle_beta   90.00
_cell.angle_gamma   90.00
#
_symmetry.space_group_name_H-M   'P 1'
#
loop_
_entity.id
_entity.type
_entity.pdbx_description
1 polymer ?
#
loop_
_entity_poly.entity_id
_entity_poly.type
_entity_poly.pdbx_seq_one_letter_code
_entity_poly.pdbx_strand_id
1 'polypeptide(L)'
;MDIKQLVSMVDGLNSISTAKKWITLIKEISGHEFKKVQARNSRQFVSFYNFTDDDVEDFRTIAYLKNEMSLKDAIRETYGDIHKHKEYTLTQQLQTLKQDFITLNDNFKNLYSSNKELQMKFQRLEKEKEEILSTLELLPFGAWEKARRKFGK
;
A
#
# COMPACT_ATOMS: atom_id res chain seq x y z
N MET A 1 0.95 -35.76 6.34
CA MET A 1 1.86 -36.52 7.28
C MET A 1 1.91 -35.82 8.63
N ASP A 2 2.08 -36.57 9.71
CA ASP A 2 2.25 -35.97 11.04
C ASP A 2 3.70 -35.57 11.36
N ILE A 3 3.92 -34.87 12.46
CA ILE A 3 5.25 -34.39 12.86
C ILE A 3 6.25 -35.53 13.18
N LYS A 4 5.76 -36.74 13.58
CA LYS A 4 6.63 -37.90 13.80
C LYS A 4 7.14 -38.46 12.50
N GLN A 5 6.27 -38.55 11.50
CA GLN A 5 6.61 -38.97 10.15
C GLN A 5 7.59 -37.97 9.52
N LEU A 6 7.35 -36.65 9.64
CA LEU A 6 8.29 -35.62 9.16
C LEU A 6 9.70 -35.83 9.75
N VAL A 7 9.81 -36.03 11.07
CA VAL A 7 11.10 -36.26 11.75
C VAL A 7 11.79 -37.52 11.26
N SER A 8 11.04 -38.58 10.90
CA SER A 8 11.63 -39.83 10.37
C SER A 8 12.08 -39.75 8.93
N MET A 9 11.61 -38.75 8.16
CA MET A 9 11.85 -38.60 6.72
C MET A 9 12.90 -37.54 6.38
N VAL A 10 13.26 -36.69 7.35
CA VAL A 10 14.20 -35.57 7.14
C VAL A 10 15.47 -35.79 7.97
N ASP A 11 16.55 -36.07 7.29
CA ASP A 11 17.87 -36.17 7.93
C ASP A 11 18.26 -34.83 8.56
N GLY A 12 18.71 -34.87 9.82
CA GLY A 12 19.07 -33.66 10.59
C GLY A 12 17.95 -33.11 11.48
N LEU A 13 16.72 -33.65 11.39
CA LEU A 13 15.64 -33.44 12.36
C LEU A 13 15.68 -34.55 13.43
N ASN A 14 16.51 -34.40 14.44
CA ASN A 14 16.76 -35.47 15.42
C ASN A 14 15.63 -35.63 16.46
N SER A 15 14.63 -34.77 16.49
CA SER A 15 13.53 -34.85 17.46
C SER A 15 12.32 -34.00 17.06
N ILE A 16 11.15 -34.36 17.62
CA ILE A 16 9.92 -33.57 17.51
C ILE A 16 10.12 -32.15 18.07
N SER A 17 10.93 -32.01 19.11
CA SER A 17 11.24 -30.68 19.71
C SER A 17 12.03 -29.82 18.73
N THR A 18 12.99 -30.38 17.97
CA THR A 18 13.73 -29.70 16.92
C THR A 18 12.79 -29.29 15.79
N ALA A 19 11.92 -30.19 15.31
CA ALA A 19 10.94 -29.89 14.29
C ALA A 19 10.01 -28.74 14.68
N LYS A 20 9.49 -28.72 15.92
CA LYS A 20 8.68 -27.63 16.44
C LYS A 20 9.41 -26.28 16.47
N LYS A 21 10.70 -26.27 16.84
CA LYS A 21 11.52 -25.05 16.79
C LYS A 21 11.68 -24.53 15.36
N TRP A 22 11.91 -25.41 14.40
CA TRP A 22 12.00 -25.02 13.00
C TRP A 22 10.68 -24.46 12.48
N ILE A 23 9.55 -25.12 12.76
CA ILE A 23 8.21 -24.64 12.42
C ILE A 23 7.95 -23.22 12.96
N THR A 24 8.34 -22.96 14.20
CA THR A 24 8.20 -21.63 14.82
C THR A 24 9.07 -20.59 14.10
N LEU A 25 10.35 -20.93 13.82
CA LEU A 25 11.26 -20.04 13.10
C LEU A 25 10.81 -19.76 11.65
N ILE A 26 10.31 -20.78 10.95
CA ILE A 26 9.75 -20.62 9.60
C ILE A 26 8.60 -19.63 9.64
N LYS A 27 7.65 -19.79 10.57
CA LYS A 27 6.53 -18.86 10.74
C LYS A 27 6.99 -17.44 11.06
N GLU A 28 7.97 -17.26 11.93
CA GLU A 28 8.51 -15.95 12.31
C GLU A 28 9.23 -15.25 11.15
N ILE A 29 10.01 -15.97 10.37
CA ILE A 29 10.85 -15.40 9.31
C ILE A 29 10.06 -15.18 8.03
N SER A 30 9.31 -16.19 7.56
CA SER A 30 8.63 -16.18 6.27
C SER A 30 7.12 -15.88 6.35
N GLY A 31 6.52 -16.01 7.54
CA GLY A 31 5.08 -15.96 7.71
C GLY A 31 4.35 -17.21 7.22
N HIS A 32 5.09 -18.24 6.76
CA HIS A 32 4.48 -19.48 6.29
C HIS A 32 3.79 -20.25 7.42
N GLU A 33 2.56 -20.69 7.20
CA GLU A 33 1.78 -21.46 8.18
C GLU A 33 1.48 -22.86 7.65
N PHE A 34 1.93 -23.86 8.39
CA PHE A 34 1.65 -25.25 8.07
C PHE A 34 0.20 -25.61 8.38
N LYS A 35 -0.39 -26.42 7.52
CA LYS A 35 -1.77 -26.87 7.67
C LYS A 35 -1.95 -27.69 8.93
N LYS A 36 -3.02 -27.39 9.68
CA LYS A 36 -3.42 -28.14 10.86
C LYS A 36 -4.75 -28.82 10.63
N VAL A 37 -4.86 -30.07 11.07
CA VAL A 37 -6.08 -30.85 11.03
C VAL A 37 -6.52 -31.11 12.47
N GLN A 38 -7.82 -31.01 12.74
CA GLN A 38 -8.40 -31.33 14.02
C GLN A 38 -8.91 -32.77 14.00
N ALA A 39 -8.52 -33.57 14.96
CA ALA A 39 -9.09 -34.90 15.20
C ALA A 39 -9.66 -35.00 16.61
N ARG A 40 -10.77 -35.69 16.73
CA ARG A 40 -11.43 -35.93 18.00
C ARG A 40 -10.71 -37.07 18.73
N ASN A 41 -10.14 -36.77 19.89
CA ASN A 41 -9.57 -37.79 20.75
C ASN A 41 -10.43 -37.87 22.02
N SER A 42 -11.20 -38.97 22.15
CA SER A 42 -12.14 -39.22 23.25
C SER A 42 -13.09 -38.05 23.50
N ARG A 43 -12.75 -37.14 24.42
CA ARG A 43 -13.57 -36.00 24.84
C ARG A 43 -13.06 -34.65 24.38
N GLN A 44 -11.90 -34.58 23.70
CA GLN A 44 -11.25 -33.31 23.28
C GLN A 44 -10.88 -33.31 21.80
N PHE A 45 -10.97 -32.12 21.17
CA PHE A 45 -10.41 -31.91 19.84
C PHE A 45 -8.92 -31.57 20.00
N VAL A 46 -8.07 -32.32 19.31
CA VAL A 46 -6.62 -32.09 19.28
C VAL A 46 -6.23 -31.68 17.88
N SER A 47 -5.45 -30.62 17.77
CA SER A 47 -4.95 -30.12 16.51
C SER A 47 -3.57 -30.71 16.20
N PHE A 48 -3.42 -31.31 15.01
CA PHE A 48 -2.16 -31.86 14.52
C PHE A 48 -1.70 -31.14 13.27
N TYR A 49 -0.39 -31.02 13.08
CA TYR A 49 0.17 -30.60 11.81
C TYR A 49 -0.05 -31.70 10.76
N ASN A 50 -0.43 -31.27 9.57
CA ASN A 50 -0.56 -32.15 8.40
C ASN A 50 0.35 -31.62 7.29
N PHE A 51 1.56 -32.16 7.22
CA PHE A 51 2.57 -31.80 6.24
C PHE A 51 2.28 -32.45 4.89
N THR A 52 2.51 -31.72 3.82
CA THR A 52 2.51 -32.18 2.43
C THR A 52 3.86 -32.77 2.06
N ASP A 53 3.96 -33.36 0.88
CA ASP A 53 5.25 -33.84 0.36
C ASP A 53 6.19 -32.68 0.04
N ASP A 54 5.64 -31.54 -0.43
CA ASP A 54 6.38 -30.31 -0.66
C ASP A 54 6.98 -29.75 0.65
N ASP A 55 6.21 -29.76 1.74
CA ASP A 55 6.72 -29.37 3.06
C ASP A 55 7.92 -30.23 3.48
N VAL A 56 7.89 -31.53 3.19
CA VAL A 56 8.99 -32.45 3.51
C VAL A 56 10.24 -32.11 2.70
N GLU A 57 10.10 -31.80 1.41
CA GLU A 57 11.22 -31.39 0.56
C GLU A 57 11.81 -30.06 1.02
N ASP A 58 10.96 -29.10 1.43
CA ASP A 58 11.43 -27.84 2.01
C ASP A 58 12.23 -28.07 3.29
N PHE A 59 11.76 -28.95 4.18
CA PHE A 59 12.51 -29.31 5.39
C PHE A 59 13.85 -30.02 5.08
N ARG A 60 13.90 -30.85 4.03
CA ARG A 60 15.16 -31.46 3.55
C ARG A 60 16.12 -30.41 3.02
N THR A 61 15.62 -29.46 2.26
CA THR A 61 16.40 -28.34 1.72
C THR A 61 17.01 -27.53 2.86
N ILE A 62 16.21 -27.17 3.89
CA ILE A 62 16.73 -26.47 5.09
C ILE A 62 17.77 -27.29 5.81
N ALA A 63 17.55 -28.62 5.96
CA ALA A 63 18.50 -29.49 6.62
C ALA A 63 19.84 -29.57 5.86
N TYR A 64 19.79 -29.58 4.54
CA TYR A 64 20.96 -29.53 3.68
C TYR A 64 21.70 -28.20 3.81
N LEU A 65 21.01 -27.08 3.61
CA LEU A 65 21.58 -25.72 3.65
C LEU A 65 22.15 -25.37 5.04
N LYS A 66 21.58 -25.91 6.11
CA LYS A 66 22.08 -25.72 7.48
C LYS A 66 23.53 -26.19 7.67
N ASN A 67 24.05 -27.07 6.83
CA ASN A 67 25.44 -27.49 6.89
C ASN A 67 26.42 -26.43 6.37
N GLU A 68 25.92 -25.49 5.53
CA GLU A 68 26.71 -24.45 4.88
C GLU A 68 26.48 -23.07 5.48
N MET A 69 25.29 -22.85 6.07
CA MET A 69 24.87 -21.56 6.60
C MET A 69 24.07 -21.68 7.90
N SER A 70 23.70 -20.54 8.52
CA SER A 70 22.86 -20.56 9.72
C SER A 70 21.45 -21.08 9.42
N LEU A 71 20.81 -21.71 10.41
CA LEU A 71 19.41 -22.18 10.25
C LEU A 71 18.46 -21.07 9.81
N LYS A 72 18.65 -19.83 10.28
CA LYS A 72 17.81 -18.70 9.91
C LYS A 72 18.00 -18.30 8.44
N ASP A 73 19.23 -18.36 7.96
CA ASP A 73 19.53 -18.04 6.56
C ASP A 73 19.06 -19.15 5.62
N ALA A 74 19.20 -20.42 6.03
CA ALA A 74 18.61 -21.55 5.31
C ALA A 74 17.08 -21.43 5.17
N ILE A 75 16.38 -21.00 6.22
CA ILE A 75 14.94 -20.75 6.17
C ILE A 75 14.60 -19.58 5.25
N ARG A 76 15.39 -18.49 5.27
CA ARG A 76 15.20 -17.35 4.36
C ARG A 76 15.37 -17.72 2.91
N GLU A 77 16.33 -18.57 2.62
CA GLU A 77 16.62 -19.05 1.26
C GLU A 77 15.46 -19.93 0.74
N THR A 78 14.91 -20.81 1.59
CA THR A 78 13.85 -21.76 1.19
C THR A 78 12.47 -21.08 1.11
N TYR A 79 12.09 -20.29 2.12
CA TYR A 79 10.74 -19.70 2.24
C TYR A 79 10.67 -18.20 1.97
N GLY A 80 11.81 -17.52 1.84
CA GLY A 80 11.90 -16.06 1.76
C GLY A 80 11.85 -15.37 3.13
N ASP A 81 11.94 -14.04 3.11
CA ASP A 81 11.92 -13.19 4.32
C ASP A 81 10.78 -12.18 4.23
N ILE A 82 9.75 -12.37 5.05
CA ILE A 82 8.57 -11.49 5.09
C ILE A 82 8.92 -10.04 5.50
N HIS A 83 9.97 -9.85 6.31
CA HIS A 83 10.40 -8.52 6.75
C HIS A 83 11.03 -7.74 5.61
N LYS A 84 11.90 -8.37 4.81
CA LYS A 84 12.48 -7.75 3.61
C LYS A 84 11.41 -7.38 2.59
N HIS A 85 10.43 -8.27 2.36
CA HIS A 85 9.33 -7.98 1.44
C HIS A 85 8.46 -6.81 1.92
N LYS A 86 8.13 -6.75 3.21
CA LYS A 86 7.38 -5.63 3.80
C LYS A 86 8.15 -4.32 3.74
N GLU A 87 9.45 -4.32 4.02
CA GLU A 87 10.31 -3.15 3.95
C GLU A 87 10.38 -2.59 2.52
N TYR A 88 10.57 -3.46 1.53
CA TYR A 88 10.55 -3.08 0.12
C TYR A 88 9.21 -2.45 -0.29
N THR A 89 8.08 -3.06 0.10
CA THR A 89 6.74 -2.55 -0.20
C THR A 89 6.49 -1.18 0.45
N LEU A 90 6.88 -1.01 1.72
CA LEU A 90 6.78 0.28 2.43
C LEU A 90 7.62 1.37 1.76
N THR A 91 8.83 1.03 1.33
CA THR A 91 9.72 1.97 0.64
C THR A 91 9.13 2.43 -0.68
N GLN A 92 8.54 1.51 -1.46
CA GLN A 92 7.83 1.86 -2.69
C GLN A 92 6.62 2.76 -2.41
N GLN A 93 5.81 2.45 -1.41
CA GLN A 93 4.65 3.27 -1.03
C GLN A 93 5.06 4.68 -0.61
N LEU A 94 6.14 4.81 0.17
CA LEU A 94 6.70 6.10 0.56
C LEU A 94 7.19 6.92 -0.65
N GLN A 95 7.81 6.26 -1.62
CA GLN A 95 8.29 6.93 -2.84
C GLN A 95 7.11 7.44 -3.69
N THR A 96 6.06 6.63 -3.87
CA THR A 96 4.84 7.03 -4.56
C THR A 96 4.17 8.22 -3.86
N LEU A 97 3.97 8.13 -2.55
CA LEU A 97 3.37 9.22 -1.76
C LEU A 97 4.16 10.52 -1.86
N LYS A 98 5.49 10.45 -1.84
CA LYS A 98 6.36 11.61 -2.04
C LYS A 98 6.16 12.25 -3.42
N GLN A 99 6.04 11.44 -4.47
CA GLN A 99 5.79 11.92 -5.82
C GLN A 99 4.41 12.58 -5.95
N ASP A 100 3.39 11.97 -5.38
CA ASP A 100 2.03 12.50 -5.35
C ASP A 100 1.97 13.85 -4.62
N PHE A 101 2.71 13.99 -3.51
CA PHE A 101 2.80 15.24 -2.78
C PHE A 101 3.46 16.36 -3.60
N ILE A 102 4.52 16.06 -4.35
CA ILE A 102 5.16 17.04 -5.25
C ILE A 102 4.17 17.49 -6.33
N THR A 103 3.49 16.55 -6.97
CA THR A 103 2.48 16.83 -8.01
C THR A 103 1.32 17.69 -7.46
N LEU A 104 0.83 17.37 -6.27
CA LEU A 104 -0.21 18.15 -5.60
C LEU A 104 0.23 19.59 -5.32
N ASN A 105 1.46 19.78 -4.84
CA ASN A 105 2.02 21.09 -4.57
C ASN A 105 2.14 21.95 -5.83
N ASP A 106 2.54 21.35 -6.94
CA ASP A 106 2.65 22.06 -8.22
C ASP A 106 1.25 22.41 -8.78
N ASN A 107 0.29 21.51 -8.67
CA ASN A 107 -1.10 21.81 -9.01
C ASN A 107 -1.67 22.95 -8.16
N PHE A 108 -1.35 22.99 -6.86
CA PHE A 108 -1.78 24.07 -5.98
C PHE A 108 -1.19 25.44 -6.39
N LYS A 109 0.11 25.47 -6.76
CA LYS A 109 0.76 26.69 -7.27
C LYS A 109 0.10 27.20 -8.55
N ASN A 110 -0.19 26.30 -9.49
CA ASN A 110 -0.85 26.62 -10.74
C ASN A 110 -2.28 27.17 -10.50
N LEU A 111 -3.04 26.52 -9.61
CA LEU A 111 -4.38 26.97 -9.23
C LEU A 111 -4.35 28.36 -8.58
N TYR A 112 -3.39 28.59 -7.70
CA TYR A 112 -3.20 29.91 -7.05
C TYR A 112 -2.90 31.01 -8.09
N SER A 113 -2.01 30.74 -9.05
CA SER A 113 -1.66 31.68 -10.13
C SER A 113 -2.88 31.98 -11.02
N SER A 114 -3.63 30.95 -11.42
CA SER A 114 -4.85 31.10 -12.22
C SER A 114 -5.93 31.88 -11.48
N ASN A 115 -6.08 31.66 -10.17
CA ASN A 115 -7.03 32.41 -9.35
C ASN A 115 -6.65 33.90 -9.27
N LYS A 116 -5.37 34.22 -9.11
CA LYS A 116 -4.87 35.59 -9.12
C LYS A 116 -5.15 36.28 -10.47
N GLU A 117 -4.94 35.59 -11.58
CA GLU A 117 -5.25 36.12 -12.90
C GLU A 117 -6.75 36.39 -13.09
N LEU A 118 -7.62 35.49 -12.61
CA LEU A 118 -9.04 35.67 -12.63
C LEU A 118 -9.49 36.88 -11.80
N GLN A 119 -8.89 37.08 -10.63
CA GLN A 119 -9.17 38.25 -9.79
C GLN A 119 -8.80 39.55 -10.51
N MET A 120 -7.63 39.60 -11.17
CA MET A 120 -7.21 40.79 -11.95
C MET A 120 -8.16 41.04 -13.13
N LYS A 121 -8.60 40.02 -13.84
CA LYS A 121 -9.58 40.15 -14.93
C LYS A 121 -10.93 40.65 -14.41
N PHE A 122 -11.37 40.15 -13.26
CA PHE A 122 -12.61 40.60 -12.64
C PHE A 122 -12.57 42.09 -12.27
N GLN A 123 -11.49 42.53 -11.60
CA GLN A 123 -11.29 43.93 -11.27
C GLN A 123 -11.26 44.84 -12.51
N ARG A 124 -10.67 44.36 -13.60
CA ARG A 124 -10.67 45.12 -14.86
C ARG A 124 -12.07 45.25 -15.46
N LEU A 125 -12.83 44.16 -15.48
CA LEU A 125 -14.20 44.18 -15.96
C LEU A 125 -15.13 45.07 -15.11
N GLU A 126 -14.93 45.11 -13.79
CA GLU A 126 -15.64 46.03 -12.92
C GLU A 126 -15.36 47.49 -13.28
N LYS A 127 -14.09 47.90 -13.50
CA LYS A 127 -13.74 49.21 -13.97
C LYS A 127 -14.34 49.55 -15.32
N GLU A 128 -14.23 48.67 -16.30
CA GLU A 128 -14.85 48.86 -17.62
C GLU A 128 -16.35 49.03 -17.53
N LYS A 129 -17.02 48.27 -16.65
CA LYS A 129 -18.46 48.43 -16.37
C LYS A 129 -18.79 49.81 -15.80
N GLU A 130 -18.00 50.29 -14.82
CA GLU A 130 -18.19 51.62 -14.22
C GLU A 130 -17.98 52.72 -15.25
N GLU A 131 -16.95 52.65 -16.11
CA GLU A 131 -16.69 53.58 -17.19
C GLU A 131 -17.86 53.62 -18.20
N ILE A 132 -18.41 52.44 -18.58
CA ILE A 132 -19.57 52.40 -19.47
C ILE A 132 -20.79 53.04 -18.81
N LEU A 133 -21.05 52.73 -17.53
CA LEU A 133 -22.19 53.35 -16.82
C LEU A 133 -22.06 54.85 -16.71
N SER A 134 -20.89 55.39 -16.37
CA SER A 134 -20.65 56.82 -16.32
C SER A 134 -20.85 57.50 -17.67
N THR A 135 -20.40 56.86 -18.75
CA THR A 135 -20.58 57.35 -20.11
C THR A 135 -22.07 57.39 -20.51
N LEU A 136 -22.83 56.36 -20.10
CA LEU A 136 -24.26 56.28 -20.34
C LEU A 136 -25.06 57.35 -19.58
N GLU A 137 -24.63 57.73 -18.39
CA GLU A 137 -25.23 58.77 -17.57
C GLU A 137 -25.11 60.16 -18.19
N LEU A 138 -24.07 60.40 -19.01
CA LEU A 138 -23.87 61.66 -19.76
C LEU A 138 -24.76 61.80 -21.01
N LEU A 139 -25.44 60.74 -21.43
CA LEU A 139 -26.33 60.78 -22.58
C LEU A 139 -27.65 61.51 -22.27
N PRO A 140 -28.26 62.22 -23.27
CA PRO A 140 -29.58 62.81 -23.10
C PRO A 140 -30.60 61.81 -22.63
N PHE A 141 -31.50 62.23 -21.72
CA PHE A 141 -32.43 61.37 -20.97
C PHE A 141 -33.14 60.29 -21.82
N GLY A 142 -33.57 60.62 -23.04
CA GLY A 142 -34.23 59.67 -23.94
C GLY A 142 -33.29 58.60 -24.55
N ALA A 143 -32.05 58.89 -24.73
CA ALA A 143 -31.03 57.97 -25.22
C ALA A 143 -30.60 56.99 -24.10
N TRP A 144 -30.45 57.48 -22.87
CA TRP A 144 -30.12 56.71 -21.69
C TRP A 144 -31.23 55.68 -21.35
N GLU A 145 -32.50 56.07 -21.42
CA GLU A 145 -33.64 55.18 -21.15
C GLU A 145 -33.74 54.04 -22.19
N LYS A 146 -33.44 54.31 -23.48
CA LYS A 146 -33.38 53.31 -24.54
C LYS A 146 -32.20 52.33 -24.30
N ALA A 147 -31.05 52.83 -23.92
CA ALA A 147 -29.90 51.99 -23.63
C ALA A 147 -30.15 51.10 -22.39
N ARG A 148 -30.72 51.63 -21.32
CA ARG A 148 -31.09 50.89 -20.11
C ARG A 148 -32.09 49.77 -20.38
N ARG A 149 -33.09 49.99 -21.23
CA ARG A 149 -34.07 48.94 -21.64
C ARG A 149 -33.40 47.81 -22.45
N LYS A 150 -32.37 48.15 -23.22
CA LYS A 150 -31.68 47.19 -24.09
C LYS A 150 -30.63 46.36 -23.38
N PHE A 151 -29.95 46.91 -22.37
CA PHE A 151 -28.81 46.28 -21.68
C PHE A 151 -29.04 45.99 -20.18
N GLY A 152 -30.19 46.33 -19.64
CA GLY A 152 -30.55 46.21 -18.23
C GLY A 152 -31.43 45.00 -17.88
N LYS A 153 -31.32 43.90 -18.65
CA LYS A 153 -31.96 42.61 -18.29
C LYS A 153 -30.93 41.65 -17.71
#